data_fd39422bae961ef415afda8a7b9c3950
#
_entry.id   fd39422bae961ef415afda8a7b9c3950
#
_cell.length_a   1.000
_cell.length_b   1.000
_cell.length_c   1.000
_cell.angle_alpha   90.00
_cell.angle_beta   90.00
_cell.angle_gamma   90.00
#
_symmetry.space_group_name_H-M   'P 1'
#
loop_
_entity.id
_entity.type
_entity.pdbx_description
1 polymer ?
#
loop_
_entity_poly.entity_id
_entity_poly.type
_entity_poly.pdbx_seq_one_letter_code
_entity_poly.pdbx_strand_id
1 'polypeptide(L)'
;QLMMQLVWEHNHDEGADPFLREAKFHIRFERIHPFEDGNGRTGRILINRGLMRAGLAPVVIPVEERAAYMEALARSDYEGLAAMFCRLSEAEAERMERFADAG
;
A
#
# COMPACT_ATOMS: atom_id res chain seq x y z
N GLN A 1 -18.25 -12.94 -5.49
CA GLN A 1 -16.98 -13.46 -5.00
C GLN A 1 -16.14 -12.32 -4.45
N LEU A 2 -15.57 -12.54 -3.26
CA LEU A 2 -14.96 -11.45 -2.48
C LEU A 2 -13.80 -10.77 -3.19
N MET A 3 -12.94 -11.54 -3.83
CA MET A 3 -11.76 -10.99 -4.50
C MET A 3 -12.14 -10.14 -5.70
N MET A 4 -13.09 -10.60 -6.49
CA MET A 4 -13.58 -9.86 -7.66
C MET A 4 -14.25 -8.56 -7.24
N GLN A 5 -15.03 -8.59 -6.16
CA GLN A 5 -15.67 -7.40 -5.62
C GLN A 5 -14.64 -6.39 -5.15
N LEU A 6 -13.59 -6.84 -4.45
CA LEU A 6 -12.54 -5.98 -3.97
C LEU A 6 -11.79 -5.29 -5.11
N VAL A 7 -11.45 -6.04 -6.16
CA VAL A 7 -10.77 -5.50 -7.34
C VAL A 7 -11.66 -4.47 -8.04
N TRP A 8 -12.95 -4.76 -8.16
CA TRP A 8 -13.90 -3.84 -8.79
C TRP A 8 -13.98 -2.52 -8.00
N GLU A 9 -14.13 -2.61 -6.68
CA GLU A 9 -14.20 -1.42 -5.83
C GLU A 9 -12.93 -0.58 -5.93
N HIS A 10 -11.77 -1.22 -5.90
CA HIS A 10 -10.49 -0.54 -6.02
C HIS A 10 -10.36 0.20 -7.35
N ASN A 11 -10.77 -0.45 -8.44
CA ASN A 11 -10.65 0.13 -9.78
C ASN A 11 -11.64 1.27 -10.01
N HIS A 12 -12.73 1.31 -9.25
CA HIS A 12 -13.80 2.31 -9.42
C HIS A 12 -13.79 3.38 -8.32
N ASP A 13 -12.79 3.37 -7.44
CA ASP A 13 -12.66 4.37 -6.37
C ASP A 13 -11.92 5.61 -6.90
N GLU A 14 -12.54 6.26 -7.88
CA GLU A 14 -11.97 7.45 -8.52
C GLU A 14 -12.17 8.67 -7.62
N GLY A 15 -11.18 9.55 -7.59
CA GLY A 15 -11.23 10.78 -6.80
C GLY A 15 -10.86 10.62 -5.35
N ALA A 16 -10.62 9.39 -4.88
CA ALA A 16 -10.17 9.15 -3.52
C ALA A 16 -8.67 9.47 -3.38
N ASP A 17 -8.25 9.77 -2.15
CA ASP A 17 -6.84 9.85 -1.81
C ASP A 17 -6.16 8.52 -2.18
N PRO A 18 -5.13 8.53 -3.05
CA PRO A 18 -4.47 7.30 -3.46
C PRO A 18 -3.95 6.47 -2.28
N PHE A 19 -3.42 7.10 -1.25
CA PHE A 19 -2.91 6.37 -0.10
C PHE A 19 -4.02 5.70 0.69
N LEU A 20 -5.15 6.36 0.86
CA LEU A 20 -6.29 5.77 1.53
C LEU A 20 -6.88 4.62 0.71
N ARG A 21 -6.99 4.80 -0.60
CA ARG A 21 -7.46 3.75 -1.51
C ARG A 21 -6.61 2.50 -1.41
N GLU A 22 -5.28 2.67 -1.47
CA GLU A 22 -4.38 1.52 -1.41
C GLU A 22 -4.35 0.88 -0.01
N ALA A 23 -4.47 1.68 1.05
CA ALA A 23 -4.54 1.15 2.41
C ALA A 23 -5.79 0.29 2.61
N LYS A 24 -6.94 0.76 2.15
CA LYS A 24 -8.18 -0.01 2.22
C LYS A 24 -8.07 -1.31 1.43
N PHE A 25 -7.53 -1.24 0.22
CA PHE A 25 -7.33 -2.43 -0.61
C PHE A 25 -6.42 -3.43 0.09
N HIS A 26 -5.30 -2.96 0.64
CA HIS A 26 -4.31 -3.82 1.26
C HIS A 26 -4.87 -4.55 2.48
N ILE A 27 -5.57 -3.84 3.36
CA ILE A 27 -6.16 -4.46 4.55
C ILE A 27 -7.20 -5.50 4.16
N ARG A 28 -8.07 -5.18 3.18
CA ARG A 28 -9.08 -6.12 2.71
C ARG A 28 -8.45 -7.33 2.02
N PHE A 29 -7.39 -7.11 1.24
CA PHE A 29 -6.67 -8.18 0.56
C PHE A 29 -6.07 -9.15 1.59
N GLU A 30 -5.42 -8.63 2.62
CA GLU A 30 -4.83 -9.46 3.67
C GLU A 30 -5.88 -10.29 4.41
N ARG A 31 -7.08 -9.76 4.60
CA ARG A 31 -8.17 -10.47 5.27
C ARG A 31 -8.77 -11.59 4.43
N ILE A 32 -8.81 -11.43 3.12
CA ILE A 32 -9.31 -12.46 2.22
C ILE A 32 -8.36 -13.65 2.12
N HIS A 33 -7.05 -13.42 2.25
CA HIS A 33 -6.02 -14.45 2.15
C HIS A 33 -6.22 -15.32 0.90
N PRO A 34 -6.14 -14.74 -0.33
CA PRO A 34 -6.42 -15.50 -1.54
C PRO A 34 -5.42 -16.60 -1.85
N PHE A 35 -4.26 -16.59 -1.21
CA PHE A 35 -3.21 -17.59 -1.38
C PHE A 35 -2.89 -18.26 -0.05
N GLU A 36 -2.29 -19.45 -0.08
CA GLU A 36 -1.87 -20.14 1.13
C GLU A 36 -0.72 -19.43 1.81
N ASP A 37 0.22 -18.88 1.01
CA ASP A 37 1.29 -18.06 1.52
C ASP A 37 1.60 -16.93 0.53
N GLY A 38 2.46 -16.01 0.92
CA GLY A 38 2.85 -14.91 0.06
C GLY A 38 1.81 -13.80 -0.06
N ASN A 39 0.74 -13.82 0.74
CA ASN A 39 -0.31 -12.79 0.67
C ASN A 39 0.24 -11.39 0.96
N GLY A 40 1.08 -11.26 1.98
CA GLY A 40 1.67 -9.95 2.33
C GLY A 40 2.54 -9.40 1.21
N ARG A 41 3.39 -10.25 0.61
CA ARG A 41 4.24 -9.84 -0.50
C ARG A 41 3.43 -9.43 -1.71
N THR A 42 2.46 -10.25 -2.09
CA THR A 42 1.58 -9.95 -3.24
C THR A 42 0.78 -8.69 -2.99
N GLY A 43 0.24 -8.51 -1.78
CA GLY A 43 -0.50 -7.31 -1.43
C GLY A 43 0.35 -6.05 -1.56
N ARG A 44 1.60 -6.09 -1.10
CA ARG A 44 2.51 -4.95 -1.22
C ARG A 44 2.87 -4.64 -2.67
N ILE A 45 3.06 -5.66 -3.50
CA ILE A 45 3.31 -5.45 -4.92
C ILE A 45 2.12 -4.74 -5.57
N LEU A 46 0.91 -5.17 -5.23
CA LEU A 46 -0.30 -4.59 -5.81
C LEU A 46 -0.50 -3.13 -5.39
N ILE A 47 -0.30 -2.80 -4.11
CA ILE A 47 -0.44 -1.41 -3.67
C ILE A 47 0.61 -0.52 -4.30
N ASN A 48 1.83 -1.01 -4.47
CA ASN A 48 2.89 -0.22 -5.10
C ASN A 48 2.59 0.03 -6.57
N ARG A 49 2.01 -0.95 -7.25
CA ARG A 49 1.55 -0.75 -8.61
C ARG A 49 0.48 0.36 -8.67
N GLY A 50 -0.48 0.33 -7.75
CA GLY A 50 -1.52 1.35 -7.66
C GLY A 50 -0.95 2.74 -7.40
N LEU A 51 0.01 2.85 -6.48
CA LEU A 51 0.65 4.12 -6.17
C LEU A 51 1.42 4.66 -7.37
N MET A 52 2.20 3.79 -8.03
CA MET A 52 2.99 4.22 -9.19
C MET A 52 2.10 4.65 -10.37
N ARG A 53 0.97 4.01 -10.55
CA ARG A 53 0.01 4.43 -11.57
C ARG A 53 -0.59 5.80 -11.27
N ALA A 54 -0.64 6.19 -10.00
CA ALA A 54 -1.08 7.51 -9.57
C ALA A 54 0.05 8.54 -9.58
N GLY A 55 1.25 8.15 -10.05
CA GLY A 55 2.40 9.05 -10.12
C GLY A 55 3.16 9.18 -8.81
N LEU A 56 2.96 8.24 -7.89
CA LEU A 56 3.58 8.27 -6.57
C LEU A 56 4.69 7.22 -6.47
N ALA A 57 5.64 7.44 -5.57
CA ALA A 57 6.70 6.48 -5.33
C ALA A 57 6.19 5.26 -4.57
N PRO A 58 6.83 4.08 -4.76
CA PRO A 58 6.43 2.89 -4.04
C PRO A 58 6.76 2.98 -2.56
N VAL A 59 6.03 2.19 -1.76
CA VAL A 59 6.24 2.08 -0.32
C VAL A 59 7.20 0.93 -0.05
N VAL A 60 8.23 1.20 0.74
CA VAL A 60 9.12 0.18 1.29
C VAL A 60 8.99 0.28 2.81
N ILE A 61 8.61 -0.82 3.45
CA ILE A 61 8.38 -0.82 4.91
C ILE A 61 9.67 -1.25 5.60
N PRO A 62 10.34 -0.32 6.29
CA PRO A 62 11.58 -0.66 6.99
C PRO A 62 11.30 -1.56 8.19
N VAL A 63 12.33 -2.31 8.60
CA VAL A 63 12.21 -3.29 9.69
C VAL A 63 11.68 -2.64 10.97
N GLU A 64 12.13 -1.43 11.28
CA GLU A 64 11.74 -0.72 12.51
C GLU A 64 10.26 -0.29 12.50
N GLU A 65 9.60 -0.29 11.35
CA GLU A 65 8.18 0.05 11.27
C GLU A 65 7.27 -1.16 11.03
N ARG A 66 7.86 -2.34 10.98
CA ARG A 66 7.08 -3.56 10.70
C ARG A 66 6.01 -3.82 11.76
N ALA A 67 6.32 -3.60 13.03
CA ALA A 67 5.36 -3.80 14.10
C ALA A 67 4.16 -2.87 13.97
N ALA A 68 4.38 -1.59 13.68
CA ALA A 68 3.31 -0.63 13.47
C ALA A 68 2.45 -0.99 12.24
N TYR A 69 3.09 -1.47 11.18
CA TYR A 69 2.40 -1.93 9.97
C TYR A 69 1.48 -3.11 10.29
N MET A 70 2.00 -4.11 10.99
CA MET A 70 1.21 -5.29 11.34
C MET A 70 0.05 -4.93 12.28
N GLU A 71 0.26 -3.99 13.19
CA GLU A 71 -0.81 -3.53 14.08
C GLU A 71 -1.92 -2.82 13.30
N ALA A 72 -1.56 -1.97 12.34
CA ALA A 72 -2.54 -1.30 11.49
C ALA A 72 -3.39 -2.32 10.71
N LEU A 73 -2.76 -3.37 10.19
CA LEU A 73 -3.48 -4.45 9.52
C LEU A 73 -4.43 -5.16 10.48
N ALA A 74 -3.96 -5.51 11.66
CA ALA A 74 -4.76 -6.25 12.64
C ALA A 74 -5.99 -5.44 13.11
N ARG A 75 -5.85 -4.13 13.22
CA ARG A 75 -6.92 -3.25 13.68
C ARG A 75 -7.80 -2.71 12.54
N SER A 76 -7.48 -3.01 11.30
CA SER A 76 -8.14 -2.40 10.14
C SER A 76 -8.09 -0.87 10.20
N ASP A 77 -6.94 -0.34 10.59
CA ASP A 77 -6.73 1.10 10.71
C ASP A 77 -6.40 1.68 9.33
N TYR A 78 -7.42 1.93 8.55
CA TYR A 78 -7.28 2.43 7.18
C TYR A 78 -6.53 3.77 7.15
N GLU A 79 -6.93 4.70 8.00
CA GLU A 79 -6.33 6.04 8.02
C GLU A 79 -4.89 6.01 8.51
N GLY A 80 -4.60 5.23 9.56
CA GLY A 80 -3.25 5.08 10.07
C GLY A 80 -2.31 4.45 9.05
N LEU A 81 -2.80 3.42 8.35
CA LEU A 81 -2.00 2.78 7.30
C LEU A 81 -1.79 3.72 6.12
N ALA A 82 -2.81 4.48 5.75
CA ALA A 82 -2.69 5.47 4.67
C ALA A 82 -1.64 6.54 5.02
N ALA A 83 -1.63 7.02 6.26
CA ALA A 83 -0.63 7.99 6.71
C ALA A 83 0.79 7.41 6.65
N MET A 84 0.95 6.15 7.06
CA MET A 84 2.22 5.44 6.96
C MET A 84 2.67 5.32 5.50
N PHE A 85 1.79 4.91 4.61
CA PHE A 85 2.10 4.79 3.19
C PHE A 85 2.50 6.13 2.59
N CYS A 86 1.79 7.21 2.95
CA CYS A 86 2.12 8.55 2.47
C CYS A 86 3.54 8.94 2.87
N ARG A 87 3.86 8.78 4.15
CA ARG A 87 5.19 9.13 4.68
C ARG A 87 6.29 8.29 4.04
N LEU A 88 6.07 6.99 3.90
CA LEU A 88 7.09 6.10 3.32
C LEU A 88 7.26 6.32 1.82
N SER A 89 6.18 6.62 1.11
CA SER A 89 6.25 6.96 -0.32
C SER A 89 7.03 8.26 -0.53
N GLU A 90 6.78 9.27 0.29
CA GLU A 90 7.51 10.54 0.21
C GLU A 90 8.99 10.34 0.49
N ALA A 91 9.34 9.52 1.50
CA ALA A 91 10.73 9.22 1.80
C ALA A 91 11.42 8.49 0.64
N GLU A 92 10.72 7.58 -0.01
CA GLU A 92 11.25 6.86 -1.18
C GLU A 92 11.43 7.81 -2.36
N ALA A 93 10.49 8.74 -2.57
CA ALA A 93 10.62 9.73 -3.63
C ALA A 93 11.86 10.60 -3.44
N GLU A 94 12.12 11.05 -2.20
CA GLU A 94 13.33 11.82 -1.90
C GLU A 94 14.59 11.01 -2.15
N ARG A 95 14.59 9.73 -1.77
CA ARG A 95 15.72 8.84 -2.02
C ARG A 95 15.98 8.68 -3.50
N MET A 96 14.94 8.53 -4.31
CA MET A 96 15.04 8.38 -5.75
C MET A 96 15.58 9.67 -6.40
N GLU A 97 15.15 10.83 -5.92
CA GLU A 97 15.68 12.12 -6.39
C GLU A 97 17.17 12.26 -6.11
N ARG A 98 17.61 11.86 -4.91
CA ARG A 98 19.03 11.91 -4.56
C ARG A 98 19.86 11.02 -5.50
N PHE A 99 19.35 9.86 -5.86
CA PHE A 99 20.03 8.97 -6.82
C PHE A 99 20.10 9.60 -8.21
N ALA A 100 19.04 10.23 -8.66
CA ALA A 100 19.01 10.88 -9.97
C ALA A 100 20.01 12.04 -10.02
N ASP A 101 20.09 12.83 -8.94
CA ASP A 101 21.02 13.97 -8.85
C ASP A 101 22.48 13.53 -8.75
N ALA A 102 22.72 12.36 -8.14
CA ALA A 102 24.07 11.82 -8.01
C ALA A 102 24.60 11.17 -9.29
N GLY A 103 23.67 10.78 -10.15
CA GLY A 103 24.00 10.12 -11.42
C GLY A 103 24.29 11.09 -12.52
#